data_513b22d9393ec6b059f27c41b2e890bf
#
_entry.id   513b22d9393ec6b059f27c41b2e890bf
#
_cell.length_a   1.000
_cell.length_b   1.000
_cell.length_c   1.000
_cell.angle_alpha   90.00
_cell.angle_beta   90.00
_cell.angle_gamma   90.00
#
_symmetry.space_group_name_H-M   'P 1'
#
loop_
_entity.id
_entity.type
_entity.pdbx_description
1 polymer ?
#
loop_
_entity_poly.entity_id
_entity_poly.type
_entity_poly.pdbx_seq_one_letter_code
_entity_poly.pdbx_strand_id
1 'polypeptide(L)'
;MESSDCYSNFVYKFKTVSVNHLEELQEEIDKLRQAGKLSDNEIYRSYINTRRFEIPKNLPTAKSIIIIAIFTKLALINFYLKGKEHEIMIPPNYYDDGLTNEILENLILEKIIKEPGYKIELTRNLHLKLLAVRSGLGKYGRNNICYIDEMGSMLNLYACYTDYKFKEDNWTEMKMMDCCRNCKICINNCPTNAIPSPLDETFVINAGRCISVYNEIDGEIPNWISADAHNALMGCMKCQLSCPGNREVIKLTDRFEDITETETKMILEGITEKAFLYTLSKKLKIFSPSDGKRFFPRLKRNLELLIE
;
A
#
# COMPACT_ATOMS: atom_id res chain seq x y z
N MET A 1 -11.58 0.40 35.55
CA MET A 1 -11.10 -0.41 34.42
C MET A 1 -10.43 0.56 33.47
N GLU A 2 -9.10 0.63 33.52
CA GLU A 2 -8.32 1.45 32.58
C GLU A 2 -8.49 0.83 31.20
N SER A 3 -9.13 1.57 30.29
CA SER A 3 -9.11 1.23 28.87
C SER A 3 -7.67 1.39 28.43
N SER A 4 -6.92 0.28 28.31
CA SER A 4 -5.64 0.30 27.60
C SER A 4 -5.90 0.87 26.22
N ASP A 5 -5.33 2.02 25.90
CA ASP A 5 -5.42 2.69 24.60
C ASP A 5 -4.94 1.71 23.51
N CYS A 6 -5.87 0.97 22.90
CA CYS A 6 -5.55 -0.08 21.91
C CYS A 6 -4.85 0.47 20.64
N TYR A 7 -4.83 1.80 20.48
CA TYR A 7 -4.13 2.50 19.39
C TYR A 7 -2.80 3.15 19.81
N SER A 8 -2.38 3.03 21.07
CA SER A 8 -1.11 3.59 21.58
C SER A 8 0.13 3.03 20.86
N ASN A 9 0.00 1.87 20.21
CA ASN A 9 1.06 1.20 19.47
C ASN A 9 1.21 1.68 18.01
N PHE A 10 0.26 2.49 17.51
CA PHE A 10 0.29 2.96 16.11
C PHE A 10 0.82 4.39 16.02
N VAL A 11 1.86 4.58 15.22
CA VAL A 11 2.35 5.91 14.84
C VAL A 11 1.54 6.37 13.62
N TYR A 12 0.83 7.47 13.75
CA TYR A 12 -0.03 7.97 12.68
C TYR A 12 0.10 9.47 12.45
N LYS A 13 -0.22 9.89 11.23
CA LYS A 13 -0.42 11.30 10.83
C LYS A 13 -1.72 11.40 10.07
N PHE A 14 -2.37 12.54 10.12
CA PHE A 14 -3.62 12.76 9.41
C PHE A 14 -3.76 14.20 8.89
N LYS A 15 -4.64 14.36 7.94
CA LYS A 15 -5.15 15.64 7.45
C LYS A 15 -6.65 15.53 7.18
N THR A 16 -7.30 16.69 7.12
CA THR A 16 -8.74 16.78 6.88
C THR A 16 -9.00 17.68 5.67
N VAL A 17 -9.94 17.29 4.84
CA VAL A 17 -10.38 18.08 3.69
C VAL A 17 -11.91 18.11 3.60
N SER A 18 -12.46 19.16 3.00
CA SER A 18 -13.89 19.23 2.70
C SER A 18 -14.30 18.18 1.65
N VAL A 19 -15.51 17.63 1.77
CA VAL A 19 -16.10 16.78 0.71
C VAL A 19 -16.30 17.54 -0.60
N ASN A 20 -16.27 18.87 -0.58
CA ASN A 20 -16.40 19.71 -1.78
C ASN A 20 -15.26 19.49 -2.80
N HIS A 21 -14.13 18.91 -2.37
CA HIS A 21 -13.00 18.60 -3.24
C HIS A 21 -13.09 17.26 -3.97
N LEU A 22 -14.18 16.50 -3.78
CA LEU A 22 -14.37 15.21 -4.46
C LEU A 22 -14.38 15.36 -5.99
N GLU A 23 -15.00 16.42 -6.51
CA GLU A 23 -15.03 16.71 -7.94
C GLU A 23 -13.63 16.98 -8.48
N GLU A 24 -12.82 17.77 -7.77
CA GLU A 24 -11.43 18.06 -8.15
C GLU A 24 -10.57 16.77 -8.18
N LEU A 25 -10.77 15.85 -7.23
CA LEU A 25 -10.09 14.56 -7.25
C LEU A 25 -10.45 13.72 -8.49
N GLN A 26 -11.72 13.75 -8.90
CA GLN A 26 -12.17 13.08 -10.13
C GLN A 26 -11.55 13.73 -11.37
N GLU A 27 -11.60 15.05 -11.45
CA GLU A 27 -11.01 15.81 -12.58
C GLU A 27 -9.52 15.55 -12.77
N GLU A 28 -8.75 15.41 -11.68
CA GLU A 28 -7.31 15.09 -11.77
C GLU A 28 -7.06 13.76 -12.47
N ILE A 29 -7.86 12.74 -12.16
CA ILE A 29 -7.76 11.43 -12.82
C ILE A 29 -8.22 11.52 -14.28
N ASP A 30 -9.28 12.28 -14.55
CA ASP A 30 -9.80 12.43 -15.90
C ASP A 30 -8.85 13.22 -16.81
N LYS A 31 -8.17 14.25 -16.29
CA LYS A 31 -7.10 14.97 -16.98
C LYS A 31 -5.95 14.03 -17.37
N LEU A 32 -5.52 13.16 -16.44
CA LEU A 32 -4.48 12.16 -16.73
C LEU A 32 -4.95 11.14 -17.79
N ARG A 33 -6.21 10.72 -17.73
CA ARG A 33 -6.81 9.81 -18.73
C ARG A 33 -6.87 10.44 -20.10
N GLN A 34 -7.37 11.67 -20.21
CA GLN A 34 -7.47 12.43 -21.46
C GLN A 34 -6.09 12.70 -22.08
N ALA A 35 -5.09 12.96 -21.24
CA ALA A 35 -3.71 13.15 -21.67
C ALA A 35 -2.99 11.85 -22.06
N GLY A 36 -3.64 10.68 -22.00
CA GLY A 36 -3.03 9.38 -22.30
C GLY A 36 -1.92 8.97 -21.35
N LYS A 37 -1.92 9.53 -20.13
CA LYS A 37 -0.87 9.27 -19.13
C LYS A 37 -1.15 8.03 -18.27
N LEU A 38 -2.39 7.53 -18.26
CA LEU A 38 -2.74 6.32 -17.54
C LEU A 38 -2.43 5.08 -18.39
N SER A 39 -1.92 4.03 -17.76
CA SER A 39 -1.60 2.77 -18.44
C SER A 39 -2.84 2.12 -19.06
N ASP A 40 -2.66 1.52 -20.26
CA ASP A 40 -3.68 0.76 -20.95
C ASP A 40 -3.83 -0.68 -20.43
N ASN A 41 -3.00 -1.10 -19.50
CA ASN A 41 -3.07 -2.42 -18.88
C ASN A 41 -4.45 -2.66 -18.24
N GLU A 42 -5.12 -3.75 -18.59
CA GLU A 42 -6.49 -4.07 -18.17
C GLU A 42 -6.62 -4.19 -16.66
N ILE A 43 -5.62 -4.77 -15.98
CA ILE A 43 -5.60 -4.94 -14.53
C ILE A 43 -5.57 -3.57 -13.85
N TYR A 44 -4.68 -2.69 -14.32
CA TYR A 44 -4.58 -1.33 -13.84
C TYR A 44 -5.87 -0.54 -14.07
N ARG A 45 -6.48 -0.67 -15.28
CA ARG A 45 -7.76 -0.02 -15.61
C ARG A 45 -8.89 -0.51 -14.69
N SER A 46 -8.97 -1.82 -14.44
CA SER A 46 -9.98 -2.35 -13.52
C SER A 46 -9.83 -1.73 -12.12
N TYR A 47 -8.59 -1.57 -11.66
CA TYR A 47 -8.28 -0.97 -10.35
C TYR A 47 -8.70 0.49 -10.26
N ILE A 48 -8.39 1.30 -11.27
CA ILE A 48 -8.71 2.73 -11.28
C ILE A 48 -10.21 2.98 -11.46
N ASN A 49 -10.89 2.13 -12.22
CA ASN A 49 -12.32 2.26 -12.49
C ASN A 49 -13.22 1.88 -11.29
N THR A 50 -12.67 1.26 -10.24
CA THR A 50 -13.41 1.01 -8.99
C THR A 50 -13.48 2.24 -8.09
N ARG A 51 -12.70 3.29 -8.36
CA ARG A 51 -12.68 4.49 -7.53
C ARG A 51 -13.97 5.28 -7.70
N ARG A 52 -14.43 5.84 -6.58
CA ARG A 52 -15.66 6.65 -6.51
C ARG A 52 -15.35 7.94 -5.77
N PHE A 53 -15.68 9.06 -6.37
CA PHE A 53 -15.46 10.39 -5.82
C PHE A 53 -16.81 11.03 -5.50
N GLU A 54 -17.59 10.36 -4.69
CA GLU A 54 -18.94 10.77 -4.31
C GLU A 54 -19.16 10.54 -2.82
N ILE A 55 -20.06 11.31 -2.23
CA ILE A 55 -20.48 11.15 -0.84
C ILE A 55 -21.15 9.79 -0.68
N PRO A 56 -20.77 8.96 0.33
CA PRO A 56 -21.32 7.64 0.50
C PRO A 56 -22.82 7.69 0.88
N LYS A 57 -23.58 6.76 0.31
CA LYS A 57 -25.04 6.68 0.56
C LYS A 57 -25.38 6.45 2.04
N ASN A 58 -24.50 5.76 2.77
CA ASN A 58 -24.67 5.47 4.20
C ASN A 58 -24.42 6.71 5.09
N LEU A 59 -23.75 7.74 4.56
CA LEU A 59 -23.49 8.98 5.28
C LEU A 59 -23.71 10.21 4.35
N PRO A 60 -24.95 10.46 3.91
CA PRO A 60 -25.24 11.54 2.98
C PRO A 60 -25.02 12.94 3.58
N THR A 61 -24.88 13.03 4.89
CA THR A 61 -24.57 14.25 5.63
C THR A 61 -23.08 14.50 5.80
N ALA A 62 -22.20 13.73 5.15
CA ALA A 62 -20.75 13.91 5.24
C ALA A 62 -20.35 15.35 4.84
N LYS A 63 -19.44 15.93 5.60
CA LYS A 63 -18.92 17.30 5.42
C LYS A 63 -17.42 17.32 5.20
N SER A 64 -16.73 16.32 5.74
CA SER A 64 -15.27 16.25 5.67
C SER A 64 -14.80 14.81 5.35
N ILE A 65 -13.59 14.75 4.82
CA ILE A 65 -12.84 13.52 4.63
C ILE A 65 -11.60 13.61 5.51
N ILE A 66 -11.31 12.57 6.26
CA ILE A 66 -10.07 12.40 7.02
C ILE A 66 -9.20 11.44 6.23
N ILE A 67 -7.96 11.82 5.91
CA ILE A 67 -6.94 10.94 5.36
C ILE A 67 -5.89 10.68 6.43
N ILE A 68 -5.59 9.42 6.68
CA ILE A 68 -4.72 8.95 7.76
C ILE A 68 -3.62 8.09 7.15
N ALA A 69 -2.39 8.33 7.57
CA ALA A 69 -1.26 7.45 7.33
C ALA A 69 -0.86 6.75 8.63
N ILE A 70 -0.72 5.45 8.58
CA ILE A 70 -0.23 4.63 9.67
C ILE A 70 1.15 4.10 9.28
N PHE A 71 2.16 4.38 10.11
CA PHE A 71 3.50 3.83 9.90
C PHE A 71 3.47 2.32 10.07
N THR A 72 3.96 1.60 9.05
CA THR A 72 4.01 0.14 9.03
C THR A 72 5.38 -0.27 8.49
N LYS A 73 6.12 -1.08 9.24
CA LYS A 73 7.49 -1.45 8.89
C LYS A 73 7.54 -2.44 7.72
N LEU A 74 8.70 -2.57 7.12
CA LEU A 74 9.00 -3.68 6.21
C LEU A 74 9.11 -4.98 7.04
N ALA A 75 8.39 -6.03 6.68
CA ALA A 75 8.52 -7.32 7.32
C ALA A 75 9.57 -8.18 6.60
N LEU A 76 10.35 -8.92 7.39
CA LEU A 76 11.34 -9.91 6.94
C LEU A 76 10.98 -11.28 7.50
N ILE A 77 11.14 -12.31 6.68
CA ILE A 77 10.84 -13.69 7.02
C ILE A 77 11.85 -14.61 6.34
N ASN A 78 12.34 -15.63 7.05
CA ASN A 78 13.21 -16.64 6.46
C ASN A 78 12.41 -17.84 5.98
N PHE A 79 12.74 -18.29 4.78
CA PHE A 79 12.32 -19.57 4.23
C PHE A 79 13.54 -20.50 4.17
N TYR A 80 13.44 -21.70 4.70
CA TYR A 80 14.52 -22.67 4.65
C TYR A 80 14.26 -23.68 3.52
N LEU A 81 15.27 -23.92 2.66
CA LEU A 81 15.20 -24.92 1.60
C LEU A 81 16.60 -25.49 1.30
N LYS A 82 16.72 -26.82 1.24
CA LYS A 82 17.97 -27.52 0.94
C LYS A 82 19.14 -27.09 1.86
N GLY A 83 18.83 -26.88 3.13
CA GLY A 83 19.78 -26.38 4.14
C GLY A 83 20.23 -24.94 3.97
N LYS A 84 19.61 -24.16 3.08
CA LYS A 84 19.86 -22.72 2.89
C LYS A 84 18.74 -21.89 3.48
N GLU A 85 19.13 -20.73 3.97
CA GLU A 85 18.23 -19.67 4.45
C GLU A 85 18.00 -18.66 3.34
N HIS A 86 16.74 -18.33 3.07
CA HIS A 86 16.31 -17.32 2.11
C HIS A 86 15.52 -16.25 2.84
N GLU A 87 16.16 -15.11 3.12
CA GLU A 87 15.48 -13.97 3.70
C GLU A 87 14.62 -13.27 2.65
N ILE A 88 13.32 -13.24 2.87
CA ILE A 88 12.34 -12.70 1.97
C ILE A 88 11.59 -11.54 2.65
N MET A 89 11.34 -10.46 1.92
CA MET A 89 10.63 -9.30 2.42
C MET A 89 9.14 -9.31 2.03
N ILE A 90 8.33 -8.77 2.92
CA ILE A 90 6.91 -8.50 2.71
C ILE A 90 6.70 -7.00 2.94
N PRO A 91 6.32 -6.23 1.90
CA PRO A 91 6.12 -4.79 2.05
C PRO A 91 4.93 -4.44 2.95
N PRO A 92 4.91 -3.24 3.57
CA PRO A 92 3.91 -2.84 4.56
C PRO A 92 2.45 -3.07 4.15
N ASN A 93 2.12 -2.82 2.89
CA ASN A 93 0.74 -2.86 2.40
C ASN A 93 0.18 -4.27 2.17
N TYR A 94 0.98 -5.33 2.42
CA TYR A 94 0.62 -6.70 2.07
C TYR A 94 0.45 -7.62 3.25
N TYR A 95 0.63 -7.14 4.46
CA TYR A 95 0.41 -7.96 5.65
C TYR A 95 -0.51 -7.27 6.66
N ASP A 96 -1.16 -8.08 7.48
CA ASP A 96 -1.99 -7.62 8.59
C ASP A 96 -1.09 -7.19 9.76
N ASP A 97 -1.05 -5.89 10.03
CA ASP A 97 -0.33 -5.27 11.13
C ASP A 97 -1.15 -5.21 12.43
N GLY A 98 -2.34 -5.80 12.42
CA GLY A 98 -3.25 -5.83 13.57
C GLY A 98 -4.19 -4.62 13.67
N LEU A 99 -4.13 -3.67 12.73
CA LEU A 99 -5.04 -2.53 12.69
C LEU A 99 -6.40 -2.96 12.13
N THR A 100 -7.36 -3.21 13.00
CA THR A 100 -8.74 -3.50 12.60
C THR A 100 -9.53 -2.23 12.28
N ASN A 101 -10.65 -2.37 11.54
CA ASN A 101 -11.55 -1.23 11.32
C ASN A 101 -12.03 -0.63 12.64
N GLU A 102 -12.35 -1.45 13.64
CA GLU A 102 -12.79 -1.00 14.97
C GLU A 102 -11.72 -0.14 15.68
N ILE A 103 -10.45 -0.58 15.65
CA ILE A 103 -9.34 0.20 16.21
C ILE A 103 -9.19 1.54 15.49
N LEU A 104 -9.29 1.53 14.14
CA LEU A 104 -9.19 2.74 13.34
C LEU A 104 -10.37 3.70 13.60
N GLU A 105 -11.59 3.18 13.69
CA GLU A 105 -12.77 3.96 14.04
C GLU A 105 -12.65 4.63 15.41
N ASN A 106 -12.24 3.87 16.42
CA ASN A 106 -12.02 4.40 17.77
C ASN A 106 -10.92 5.48 17.77
N LEU A 107 -9.81 5.25 17.07
CA LEU A 107 -8.75 6.26 16.92
C LEU A 107 -9.30 7.55 16.30
N ILE A 108 -10.12 7.46 15.25
CA ILE A 108 -10.69 8.63 14.59
C ILE A 108 -11.63 9.38 15.54
N LEU A 109 -12.56 8.68 16.17
CA LEU A 109 -13.58 9.29 17.03
C LEU A 109 -12.97 9.91 18.29
N GLU A 110 -12.00 9.23 18.93
CA GLU A 110 -11.47 9.67 20.23
C GLU A 110 -10.26 10.60 20.12
N LYS A 111 -9.40 10.43 19.10
CA LYS A 111 -8.16 11.20 18.99
C LYS A 111 -8.21 12.30 17.93
N ILE A 112 -9.05 12.17 16.91
CA ILE A 112 -9.14 13.13 15.81
C ILE A 112 -10.37 14.03 15.95
N ILE A 113 -11.58 13.46 16.02
CA ILE A 113 -12.83 14.23 16.14
C ILE A 113 -12.98 14.76 17.59
N LYS A 114 -12.80 13.92 18.58
CA LYS A 114 -12.84 14.22 20.03
C LYS A 114 -14.20 14.72 20.56
N GLU A 115 -15.20 14.81 19.73
CA GLU A 115 -16.54 15.24 20.09
C GLU A 115 -17.53 14.08 19.86
N PRO A 116 -18.44 13.80 20.81
CA PRO A 116 -19.38 12.69 20.69
C PRO A 116 -20.50 13.00 19.70
N GLY A 117 -21.15 11.94 19.19
CA GLY A 117 -22.37 12.03 18.38
C GLY A 117 -22.14 12.15 16.87
N TYR A 118 -20.91 12.24 16.42
CA TYR A 118 -20.58 12.25 15.00
C TYR A 118 -20.40 10.83 14.44
N LYS A 119 -20.69 10.70 13.15
CA LYS A 119 -20.59 9.45 12.40
C LYS A 119 -19.41 9.47 11.47
N ILE A 120 -18.87 8.29 11.22
CA ILE A 120 -17.82 8.06 10.23
C ILE A 120 -18.20 6.91 9.31
N GLU A 121 -17.67 6.95 8.09
CA GLU A 121 -17.76 5.87 7.11
C GLU A 121 -16.39 5.63 6.51
N LEU A 122 -15.74 4.52 6.88
CA LEU A 122 -14.45 4.13 6.32
C LEU A 122 -14.59 3.85 4.83
N THR A 123 -13.61 4.30 4.04
CA THR A 123 -13.64 4.10 2.59
C THR A 123 -12.29 3.66 2.04
N ARG A 124 -12.35 2.73 1.07
CA ARG A 124 -11.22 2.33 0.22
C ARG A 124 -11.44 2.74 -1.24
N ASN A 125 -12.55 3.40 -1.52
CA ASN A 125 -12.95 3.73 -2.88
C ASN A 125 -12.37 5.04 -3.39
N LEU A 126 -11.74 5.85 -2.55
CA LEU A 126 -10.99 7.04 -2.94
C LEU A 126 -9.59 6.69 -3.46
N HIS A 127 -9.01 7.58 -4.25
CA HIS A 127 -7.62 7.47 -4.66
C HIS A 127 -6.70 7.99 -3.54
N LEU A 128 -6.41 7.11 -2.55
CA LEU A 128 -5.81 7.51 -1.27
C LEU A 128 -4.49 8.26 -1.41
N LYS A 129 -3.61 7.86 -2.35
CA LYS A 129 -2.35 8.57 -2.60
C LYS A 129 -2.57 10.00 -3.09
N LEU A 130 -3.51 10.17 -4.02
CA LEU A 130 -3.87 11.50 -4.53
C LEU A 130 -4.45 12.37 -3.41
N LEU A 131 -5.38 11.82 -2.63
CA LEU A 131 -5.98 12.50 -1.48
C LEU A 131 -4.91 12.89 -0.46
N ALA A 132 -3.97 12.00 -0.12
CA ALA A 132 -2.89 12.27 0.83
C ALA A 132 -1.99 13.43 0.35
N VAL A 133 -1.71 13.50 -0.96
CA VAL A 133 -0.88 14.58 -1.51
C VAL A 133 -1.66 15.89 -1.62
N ARG A 134 -2.91 15.85 -2.08
CA ARG A 134 -3.78 17.05 -2.18
C ARG A 134 -4.13 17.64 -0.81
N SER A 135 -4.20 16.82 0.23
CA SER A 135 -4.37 17.29 1.61
C SER A 135 -3.09 17.84 2.24
N GLY A 136 -1.94 17.75 1.56
CA GLY A 136 -0.65 18.13 2.11
C GLY A 136 -0.12 17.19 3.20
N LEU A 137 -0.73 16.00 3.37
CA LEU A 137 -0.24 14.97 4.29
C LEU A 137 1.08 14.37 3.79
N GLY A 138 1.23 14.22 2.48
CA GLY A 138 2.43 13.67 1.86
C GLY A 138 2.80 14.35 0.55
N LYS A 139 3.86 13.86 -0.06
CA LYS A 139 4.34 14.27 -1.39
C LYS A 139 4.52 13.04 -2.28
N TYR A 140 4.39 13.19 -3.59
CA TYR A 140 4.74 12.13 -4.52
C TYR A 140 6.24 12.00 -4.68
N GLY A 141 6.74 10.75 -4.66
CA GLY A 141 8.01 10.42 -5.28
C GLY A 141 7.85 10.25 -6.80
N ARG A 142 8.94 10.36 -7.55
CA ARG A 142 8.97 10.08 -8.99
C ARG A 142 8.47 8.67 -9.35
N ASN A 143 8.60 7.73 -8.42
CA ASN A 143 8.10 6.36 -8.52
C ASN A 143 6.59 6.22 -8.26
N ASN A 144 5.84 7.32 -8.23
CA ASN A 144 4.40 7.35 -7.94
C ASN A 144 4.01 6.81 -6.54
N ILE A 145 4.94 6.78 -5.61
CA ILE A 145 4.69 6.40 -4.22
C ILE A 145 4.49 7.67 -3.39
N CYS A 146 3.57 7.62 -2.42
CA CYS A 146 3.37 8.69 -1.45
C CYS A 146 4.42 8.58 -0.34
N TYR A 147 5.08 9.68 -0.03
CA TYR A 147 6.05 9.81 1.04
C TYR A 147 5.55 10.82 2.06
N ILE A 148 5.67 10.47 3.33
CA ILE A 148 5.27 11.32 4.46
C ILE A 148 6.50 11.52 5.35
N ASP A 149 6.69 12.74 5.82
CA ASP A 149 7.82 13.08 6.68
C ASP A 149 7.87 12.14 7.90
N GLU A 150 9.07 11.65 8.25
CA GLU A 150 9.37 10.67 9.30
C GLU A 150 8.87 9.23 9.04
N MET A 151 7.95 9.01 8.11
CA MET A 151 7.44 7.68 7.73
C MET A 151 8.02 7.19 6.39
N GLY A 152 8.59 8.09 5.58
CA GLY A 152 8.97 7.73 4.21
C GLY A 152 7.77 7.18 3.44
N SER A 153 7.96 6.05 2.78
CA SER A 153 6.89 5.28 2.13
C SER A 153 6.49 4.00 2.91
N MET A 154 7.00 3.85 4.14
CA MET A 154 6.70 2.71 5.01
C MET A 154 5.40 2.98 5.77
N LEU A 155 4.27 2.92 5.07
CA LEU A 155 2.97 3.31 5.63
C LEU A 155 1.79 2.67 4.89
N ASN A 156 0.67 2.59 5.58
CA ASN A 156 -0.65 2.33 5.01
C ASN A 156 -1.49 3.61 5.05
N LEU A 157 -2.27 3.85 3.99
CA LEU A 157 -3.20 4.97 3.89
C LEU A 157 -4.63 4.50 4.11
N TYR A 158 -5.36 5.25 4.93
CA TYR A 158 -6.78 5.03 5.23
C TYR A 158 -7.53 6.34 5.07
N ALA A 159 -8.79 6.27 4.67
CA ALA A 159 -9.66 7.43 4.64
C ALA A 159 -11.04 7.13 5.20
N CYS A 160 -11.68 8.13 5.76
CA CYS A 160 -13.07 8.06 6.14
C CYS A 160 -13.80 9.38 5.86
N TYR A 161 -15.09 9.26 5.56
CA TYR A 161 -16.01 10.37 5.56
C TYR A 161 -16.56 10.59 6.97
N THR A 162 -16.88 11.85 7.31
CA THR A 162 -17.55 12.19 8.56
C THR A 162 -18.53 13.36 8.36
N ASP A 163 -19.62 13.36 9.13
CA ASP A 163 -20.54 14.51 9.23
C ASP A 163 -20.01 15.61 10.16
N TYR A 164 -18.85 15.39 10.80
CA TYR A 164 -18.11 16.43 11.50
C TYR A 164 -17.50 17.42 10.50
N LYS A 165 -17.73 18.72 10.72
CA LYS A 165 -17.13 19.76 9.90
C LYS A 165 -15.88 20.30 10.59
N PHE A 166 -14.72 19.93 10.10
CA PHE A 166 -13.47 20.50 10.57
C PHE A 166 -13.38 21.99 10.20
N LYS A 167 -12.71 22.78 11.05
CA LYS A 167 -12.42 24.20 10.76
C LYS A 167 -11.36 24.35 9.68
N GLU A 168 -10.40 23.44 9.66
CA GLU A 168 -9.31 23.42 8.69
C GLU A 168 -9.71 22.57 7.47
N ASP A 169 -9.49 23.13 6.30
CA ASP A 169 -9.59 22.47 5.01
C ASP A 169 -8.19 22.43 4.39
N ASN A 170 -7.50 21.32 4.56
CA ASN A 170 -6.11 21.16 4.17
C ASN A 170 -6.01 20.80 2.68
N TRP A 171 -6.39 21.68 1.78
CA TRP A 171 -6.33 21.43 0.34
C TRP A 171 -5.19 22.19 -0.32
N THR A 172 -4.32 21.52 -1.06
CA THR A 172 -3.13 22.11 -1.67
C THR A 172 -2.90 21.58 -3.09
N GLU A 173 -2.00 22.21 -3.82
CA GLU A 173 -1.51 21.65 -5.08
C GLU A 173 -0.70 20.38 -4.85
N MET A 174 -0.70 19.51 -5.87
CA MET A 174 0.15 18.31 -5.86
C MET A 174 1.63 18.70 -5.82
N LYS A 175 2.38 18.05 -4.94
CA LYS A 175 3.82 18.31 -4.80
C LYS A 175 4.60 17.01 -4.94
N MET A 176 5.72 17.11 -5.66
CA MET A 176 6.76 16.10 -5.67
C MET A 176 7.77 16.37 -4.55
N MET A 177 8.41 15.32 -4.03
CA MET A 177 9.53 15.47 -3.11
C MET A 177 10.65 16.30 -3.77
N ASP A 178 11.19 17.28 -3.04
CA ASP A 178 12.23 18.17 -3.58
C ASP A 178 13.49 17.40 -4.02
N CYS A 179 13.85 16.33 -3.30
CA CYS A 179 14.97 15.47 -3.66
C CYS A 179 14.78 14.73 -5.01
N CYS A 180 13.55 14.64 -5.53
CA CYS A 180 13.28 13.98 -6.81
C CYS A 180 13.67 14.81 -8.04
N ARG A 181 13.91 16.13 -7.93
CA ARG A 181 14.20 17.03 -9.08
C ARG A 181 15.34 16.50 -9.95
N ASN A 182 16.46 16.16 -9.32
CA ASN A 182 17.66 15.66 -10.02
C ASN A 182 17.97 14.18 -9.74
N CYS A 183 17.13 13.49 -8.95
CA CYS A 183 17.34 12.12 -8.56
C CYS A 183 16.80 11.16 -9.61
N LYS A 184 17.61 10.16 -10.01
CA LYS A 184 17.26 9.10 -10.96
C LYS A 184 17.32 7.71 -10.33
N ILE A 185 17.53 7.60 -9.03
CA ILE A 185 17.80 6.31 -8.36
C ILE A 185 16.68 5.31 -8.60
N CYS A 186 15.43 5.68 -8.40
CA CYS A 186 14.29 4.77 -8.61
C CYS A 186 14.11 4.38 -10.09
N ILE A 187 14.45 5.26 -11.05
CA ILE A 187 14.45 4.95 -12.48
C ILE A 187 15.47 3.86 -12.76
N ASN A 188 16.71 4.07 -12.32
CA ASN A 188 17.84 3.16 -12.59
C ASN A 188 17.69 1.80 -11.91
N ASN A 189 16.94 1.75 -10.80
CA ASN A 189 16.65 0.50 -10.05
C ASN A 189 15.35 -0.18 -10.46
N CYS A 190 14.55 0.40 -11.37
CA CYS A 190 13.33 -0.24 -11.84
C CYS A 190 13.67 -1.32 -12.88
N PRO A 191 13.53 -2.62 -12.57
CA PRO A 191 14.00 -3.68 -13.46
C PRO A 191 13.17 -3.80 -14.75
N THR A 192 12.02 -3.18 -14.79
CA THR A 192 11.08 -3.23 -15.92
C THR A 192 10.87 -1.88 -16.61
N ASN A 193 11.64 -0.87 -16.22
CA ASN A 193 11.53 0.50 -16.75
C ASN A 193 10.09 1.06 -16.67
N ALA A 194 9.40 0.78 -15.55
CA ALA A 194 8.05 1.30 -15.33
C ALA A 194 8.02 2.79 -14.99
N ILE A 195 9.14 3.34 -14.51
CA ILE A 195 9.25 4.74 -14.07
C ILE A 195 9.75 5.58 -15.23
N PRO A 196 9.03 6.65 -15.65
CA PRO A 196 9.39 7.43 -16.82
C PRO A 196 10.68 8.25 -16.64
N SER A 197 11.19 8.76 -17.75
CA SER A 197 12.35 9.63 -17.79
C SER A 197 12.18 10.86 -16.89
N PRO A 198 13.27 11.40 -16.31
CA PRO A 198 13.24 12.62 -15.50
C PRO A 198 12.66 13.86 -16.18
N LEU A 199 12.63 13.89 -17.51
CA LEU A 199 12.06 15.00 -18.30
C LEU A 199 10.53 15.02 -18.28
N ASP A 200 9.89 13.92 -17.87
CA ASP A 200 8.44 13.87 -17.69
C ASP A 200 8.10 14.36 -16.28
N GLU A 201 7.49 15.51 -16.17
CA GLU A 201 7.12 16.13 -14.87
C GLU A 201 5.95 15.42 -14.17
N THR A 202 5.38 14.39 -14.79
CA THR A 202 4.27 13.64 -14.23
C THR A 202 4.76 12.67 -13.15
N PHE A 203 3.96 12.50 -12.09
CA PHE A 203 4.17 11.49 -11.03
C PHE A 203 3.64 10.11 -11.45
N VAL A 204 3.28 9.94 -12.70
CA VAL A 204 2.62 8.74 -13.20
C VAL A 204 3.67 7.78 -13.75
N ILE A 205 3.52 6.51 -13.42
CA ILE A 205 4.36 5.43 -13.94
C ILE A 205 3.59 4.63 -14.98
N ASN A 206 4.29 3.91 -15.84
CA ASN A 206 3.67 2.89 -16.66
C ASN A 206 3.33 1.67 -15.79
N ALA A 207 2.13 1.68 -15.20
CA ALA A 207 1.69 0.64 -14.28
C ALA A 207 1.68 -0.75 -14.92
N GLY A 208 1.41 -0.84 -16.22
CA GLY A 208 1.46 -2.11 -16.98
C GLY A 208 2.86 -2.71 -17.11
N ARG A 209 3.90 -1.98 -16.76
CA ARG A 209 5.27 -2.49 -16.66
C ARG A 209 5.72 -2.72 -15.21
N CYS A 210 4.93 -2.30 -14.22
CA CYS A 210 5.31 -2.45 -12.82
C CYS A 210 5.13 -3.91 -12.35
N ILE A 211 6.17 -4.51 -11.80
CA ILE A 211 6.13 -5.90 -11.30
C ILE A 211 5.04 -6.09 -10.23
N SER A 212 4.76 -5.07 -9.41
CA SER A 212 3.70 -5.16 -8.40
C SER A 212 2.37 -5.60 -8.97
N VAL A 213 2.01 -5.14 -10.18
CA VAL A 213 0.76 -5.54 -10.84
C VAL A 213 0.68 -7.05 -11.04
N TYR A 214 1.79 -7.67 -11.43
CA TYR A 214 1.86 -9.10 -11.74
C TYR A 214 2.04 -9.97 -10.49
N ASN A 215 2.76 -9.48 -9.49
CA ASN A 215 2.94 -10.19 -8.21
C ASN A 215 1.66 -10.23 -7.37
N GLU A 216 0.70 -9.33 -7.64
CA GLU A 216 -0.57 -9.23 -6.88
C GLU A 216 -1.72 -10.03 -7.47
N ILE A 217 -1.60 -10.52 -8.71
CA ILE A 217 -2.67 -11.25 -9.41
C ILE A 217 -2.34 -12.72 -9.62
N ASP A 218 -3.35 -13.52 -9.91
CA ASP A 218 -3.19 -14.91 -10.31
C ASP A 218 -2.73 -15.00 -11.78
N GLY A 219 -2.20 -16.16 -12.17
CA GLY A 219 -1.70 -16.41 -13.51
C GLY A 219 -0.18 -16.42 -13.61
N GLU A 220 0.33 -16.55 -14.81
CA GLU A 220 1.78 -16.61 -15.08
C GLU A 220 2.41 -15.22 -15.11
N ILE A 221 3.67 -15.14 -14.71
CA ILE A 221 4.47 -13.94 -14.91
C ILE A 221 4.83 -13.82 -16.38
N PRO A 222 4.61 -12.65 -17.02
CA PRO A 222 4.98 -12.47 -18.42
C PRO A 222 6.46 -12.72 -18.68
N ASN A 223 6.79 -13.41 -19.77
CA ASN A 223 8.17 -13.79 -20.14
C ASN A 223 9.16 -12.62 -20.28
N TRP A 224 8.66 -11.39 -20.44
CA TRP A 224 9.52 -10.20 -20.50
C TRP A 224 9.99 -9.71 -19.11
N ILE A 225 9.46 -10.29 -18.02
CA ILE A 225 9.91 -10.03 -16.64
C ILE A 225 10.88 -11.13 -16.26
N SER A 226 12.15 -10.78 -16.07
CA SER A 226 13.16 -11.73 -15.62
C SER A 226 12.92 -12.15 -14.16
N ALA A 227 13.29 -13.39 -13.80
CA ALA A 227 13.10 -13.90 -12.43
C ALA A 227 13.88 -13.08 -11.39
N ASP A 228 15.10 -12.61 -11.71
CA ASP A 228 15.95 -11.76 -10.86
C ASP A 228 15.38 -10.33 -10.62
N ALA A 229 14.32 -9.98 -11.35
CA ALA A 229 13.60 -8.73 -11.11
C ALA A 229 12.77 -8.77 -9.82
N HIS A 230 12.38 -9.96 -9.35
CA HIS A 230 11.58 -10.14 -8.16
C HIS A 230 12.42 -9.92 -6.89
N ASN A 231 11.82 -9.34 -5.85
CA ASN A 231 12.54 -9.02 -4.61
C ASN A 231 11.66 -8.98 -3.36
N ALA A 232 10.39 -9.31 -3.49
CA ALA A 232 9.45 -9.35 -2.37
C ALA A 232 8.40 -10.43 -2.63
N LEU A 233 7.89 -11.03 -1.56
CA LEU A 233 6.88 -12.09 -1.66
C LEU A 233 5.60 -11.61 -2.34
N MET A 234 5.27 -10.34 -2.12
CA MET A 234 4.16 -9.63 -2.77
C MET A 234 4.64 -8.25 -3.23
N GLY A 235 4.09 -7.72 -4.32
CA GLY A 235 4.47 -6.41 -4.81
C GLY A 235 5.93 -6.33 -5.28
N CYS A 236 6.56 -5.17 -5.09
CA CYS A 236 7.97 -4.92 -5.41
C CYS A 236 8.49 -3.73 -4.59
N MET A 237 9.72 -3.83 -4.09
CA MET A 237 10.36 -2.80 -3.28
C MET A 237 11.57 -2.12 -3.94
N LYS A 238 12.00 -2.54 -5.14
CA LYS A 238 13.25 -2.06 -5.79
C LYS A 238 13.38 -0.53 -5.78
N CYS A 239 12.33 0.19 -6.17
CA CYS A 239 12.36 1.66 -6.24
C CYS A 239 12.22 2.34 -4.86
N GLN A 240 11.75 1.64 -3.84
CA GLN A 240 11.57 2.16 -2.48
C GLN A 240 12.79 1.88 -1.60
N LEU A 241 13.40 0.69 -1.71
CA LEU A 241 14.60 0.31 -0.96
C LEU A 241 15.78 1.25 -1.21
N SER A 242 15.95 1.67 -2.46
CA SER A 242 17.04 2.56 -2.88
C SER A 242 16.71 4.05 -2.73
N CYS A 243 15.48 4.42 -2.36
CA CYS A 243 15.06 5.81 -2.29
C CYS A 243 15.69 6.55 -1.10
N PRO A 244 16.35 7.70 -1.31
CA PRO A 244 16.87 8.51 -0.20
C PRO A 244 15.79 8.93 0.81
N GLY A 245 14.54 9.08 0.38
CA GLY A 245 13.40 9.39 1.26
C GLY A 245 13.05 8.28 2.25
N ASN A 246 13.60 7.07 2.06
CA ASN A 246 13.39 5.94 2.97
C ASN A 246 14.63 5.57 3.79
N ARG A 247 15.75 6.28 3.63
CA ARG A 247 17.06 5.89 4.20
C ARG A 247 17.00 5.47 5.66
N GLU A 248 16.22 6.17 6.47
CA GLU A 248 16.15 5.88 7.91
C GLU A 248 15.06 4.87 8.24
N VAL A 249 13.89 5.01 7.63
CA VAL A 249 12.73 4.17 7.95
C VAL A 249 12.86 2.74 7.43
N ILE A 250 13.61 2.52 6.34
CA ILE A 250 13.82 1.18 5.78
C ILE A 250 14.66 0.27 6.69
N LYS A 251 15.38 0.83 7.65
CA LYS A 251 16.14 0.10 8.66
C LYS A 251 15.25 -0.46 9.76
N LEU A 252 14.05 0.08 9.89
CA LEU A 252 13.05 -0.35 10.87
C LEU A 252 12.25 -1.50 10.26
N THR A 253 12.60 -2.71 10.64
CA THR A 253 11.97 -3.94 10.14
C THR A 253 11.25 -4.69 11.25
N ASP A 254 10.21 -5.44 10.90
CA ASP A 254 9.61 -6.45 11.74
C ASP A 254 10.06 -7.83 11.24
N ARG A 255 10.42 -8.71 12.17
CA ARG A 255 10.80 -10.08 11.83
C ARG A 255 9.64 -11.01 12.16
N PHE A 256 9.17 -11.73 11.13
CA PHE A 256 8.11 -12.70 11.28
C PHE A 256 8.69 -14.09 11.65
N GLU A 257 7.81 -14.99 12.08
CA GLU A 257 8.17 -16.36 12.40
C GLU A 257 8.63 -17.11 11.14
N ASP A 258 9.79 -17.74 11.21
CA ASP A 258 10.42 -18.44 10.09
C ASP A 258 9.54 -19.57 9.53
N ILE A 259 9.65 -19.80 8.22
CA ILE A 259 9.06 -20.91 7.51
C ILE A 259 10.08 -22.05 7.43
N THR A 260 9.78 -23.14 8.08
CA THR A 260 10.65 -24.31 8.12
C THR A 260 10.84 -24.93 6.73
N GLU A 261 11.89 -25.77 6.58
CA GLU A 261 12.13 -26.46 5.31
C GLU A 261 10.95 -27.37 4.91
N THR A 262 10.30 -28.00 5.87
CA THR A 262 9.10 -28.80 5.61
C THR A 262 7.96 -27.94 5.08
N GLU A 263 7.67 -26.83 5.74
CA GLU A 263 6.62 -25.88 5.31
C GLU A 263 6.94 -25.28 3.93
N THR A 264 8.21 -24.92 3.67
CA THR A 264 8.64 -24.42 2.35
C THR A 264 8.38 -25.45 1.26
N LYS A 265 8.76 -26.71 1.50
CA LYS A 265 8.49 -27.82 0.55
C LYS A 265 6.99 -27.99 0.32
N MET A 266 6.17 -27.98 1.37
CA MET A 266 4.71 -28.07 1.25
C MET A 266 4.13 -26.93 0.40
N ILE A 267 4.67 -25.70 0.52
CA ILE A 267 4.26 -24.58 -0.35
C ILE A 267 4.60 -24.89 -1.80
N LEU A 268 5.84 -25.29 -2.09
CA LEU A 268 6.33 -25.58 -3.44
C LEU A 268 5.62 -26.77 -4.09
N GLU A 269 5.24 -27.77 -3.31
CA GLU A 269 4.45 -28.94 -3.74
C GLU A 269 2.98 -28.60 -3.97
N GLY A 270 2.50 -27.44 -3.51
CA GLY A 270 1.12 -27.02 -3.69
C GLY A 270 0.14 -27.59 -2.67
N ILE A 271 0.61 -27.95 -1.48
CA ILE A 271 -0.23 -28.49 -0.40
C ILE A 271 -1.14 -27.42 0.18
N THR A 272 -2.44 -27.67 0.16
CA THR A 272 -3.48 -26.70 0.60
C THR A 272 -4.38 -27.24 1.69
N GLU A 273 -3.85 -28.09 2.55
CA GLU A 273 -4.56 -28.60 3.72
C GLU A 273 -4.95 -27.47 4.67
N LYS A 274 -6.17 -27.55 5.22
CA LYS A 274 -6.74 -26.47 6.05
C LYS A 274 -5.87 -26.10 7.25
N ALA A 275 -5.32 -27.12 7.94
CA ALA A 275 -4.45 -26.88 9.10
C ALA A 275 -3.15 -26.17 8.70
N PHE A 276 -2.55 -26.56 7.58
CA PHE A 276 -1.35 -25.94 7.04
C PHE A 276 -1.60 -24.50 6.62
N LEU A 277 -2.68 -24.22 5.88
CA LEU A 277 -3.05 -22.87 5.49
C LEU A 277 -3.31 -21.96 6.71
N TYR A 278 -3.91 -22.51 7.77
CA TYR A 278 -4.08 -21.77 9.02
C TYR A 278 -2.74 -21.39 9.64
N THR A 279 -1.79 -22.32 9.74
CA THR A 279 -0.44 -22.05 10.26
C THR A 279 0.28 -21.00 9.42
N LEU A 280 0.28 -21.14 8.09
CA LEU A 280 0.89 -20.17 7.18
C LEU A 280 0.27 -18.77 7.32
N SER A 281 -1.06 -18.67 7.44
CA SER A 281 -1.71 -17.37 7.59
C SER A 281 -1.27 -16.63 8.85
N LYS A 282 -0.95 -17.35 9.92
CA LYS A 282 -0.44 -16.75 11.16
C LYS A 282 1.00 -16.28 11.04
N LYS A 283 1.84 -17.06 10.37
CA LYS A 283 3.26 -16.74 10.16
C LYS A 283 3.44 -15.62 9.15
N LEU A 284 2.79 -15.72 7.98
CA LEU A 284 2.96 -14.77 6.88
C LEU A 284 2.13 -13.49 7.03
N LYS A 285 0.96 -13.58 7.68
CA LYS A 285 -0.01 -12.47 7.87
C LYS A 285 -0.49 -11.81 6.57
N ILE A 286 -0.32 -12.44 5.40
CA ILE A 286 -0.66 -11.88 4.08
C ILE A 286 -2.01 -12.34 3.54
N PHE A 287 -2.67 -13.26 4.21
CA PHE A 287 -4.03 -13.71 3.89
C PHE A 287 -4.74 -14.22 5.14
N SER A 288 -6.07 -14.17 5.12
CA SER A 288 -6.88 -14.79 6.17
C SER A 288 -6.92 -16.31 5.99
N PRO A 289 -7.15 -17.11 7.05
CA PRO A 289 -7.31 -18.55 6.91
C PRO A 289 -8.39 -18.99 5.91
N SER A 290 -9.45 -18.19 5.75
CA SER A 290 -10.55 -18.43 4.79
C SER A 290 -10.12 -18.21 3.34
N ASP A 291 -9.21 -17.26 3.10
CA ASP A 291 -8.74 -16.91 1.76
C ASP A 291 -7.53 -17.75 1.30
N GLY A 292 -6.97 -18.57 2.19
CA GLY A 292 -5.73 -19.30 1.95
C GLY A 292 -5.71 -20.05 0.63
N LYS A 293 -6.75 -20.84 0.32
CA LYS A 293 -6.79 -21.62 -0.95
C LYS A 293 -6.75 -20.72 -2.19
N ARG A 294 -7.45 -19.58 -2.15
CA ARG A 294 -7.49 -18.62 -3.24
C ARG A 294 -6.13 -17.92 -3.42
N PHE A 295 -5.48 -17.60 -2.32
CA PHE A 295 -4.21 -16.88 -2.33
C PHE A 295 -3.00 -17.77 -2.67
N PHE A 296 -3.10 -19.07 -2.38
CA PHE A 296 -1.99 -20.01 -2.39
C PHE A 296 -1.26 -20.16 -3.74
N PRO A 297 -1.93 -20.21 -4.92
CA PRO A 297 -1.22 -20.31 -6.19
C PRO A 297 -0.25 -19.14 -6.42
N ARG A 298 -0.66 -17.95 -6.01
CA ARG A 298 0.14 -16.72 -6.09
C ARG A 298 1.33 -16.78 -5.14
N LEU A 299 1.11 -17.21 -3.90
CA LEU A 299 2.16 -17.40 -2.90
C LEU A 299 3.23 -18.38 -3.42
N LYS A 300 2.81 -19.56 -3.89
CA LYS A 300 3.70 -20.57 -4.44
C LYS A 300 4.55 -19.99 -5.58
N ARG A 301 3.90 -19.44 -6.60
CA ARG A 301 4.57 -18.86 -7.77
C ARG A 301 5.61 -17.79 -7.39
N ASN A 302 5.21 -16.85 -6.51
CA ASN A 302 6.10 -15.77 -6.11
C ASN A 302 7.28 -16.27 -5.25
N LEU A 303 7.05 -17.29 -4.44
CA LEU A 303 8.11 -17.93 -3.66
C LEU A 303 9.12 -18.65 -4.57
N GLU A 304 8.65 -19.43 -5.56
CA GLU A 304 9.51 -20.07 -6.55
C GLU A 304 10.48 -19.08 -7.20
N LEU A 305 9.99 -17.92 -7.63
CA LEU A 305 10.81 -16.87 -8.25
C LEU A 305 11.85 -16.21 -7.32
N LEU A 306 11.74 -16.40 -6.01
CA LEU A 306 12.62 -15.77 -5.02
C LEU A 306 13.69 -16.72 -4.48
N ILE A 307 13.47 -18.05 -4.58
CA ILE A 307 14.35 -19.06 -3.95
C ILE A 307 14.98 -20.05 -4.94
N GLU A 308 14.58 -20.07 -6.21
CA GLU A 308 15.22 -20.79 -7.31
C GLU A 308 16.34 -19.94 -7.95
#